data_00c77ecb306a415d1b10face41262872
#
_entry.id   00c77ecb306a415d1b10face41262872
#
_cell.length_a   1.000
_cell.length_b   1.000
_cell.length_c   1.000
_cell.angle_alpha   90.00
_cell.angle_beta   90.00
_cell.angle_gamma   90.00
#
_symmetry.space_group_name_H-M   'P 1'
#
loop_
_entity.id
_entity.type
_entity.pdbx_description
1 polymer ?
#
loop_
_entity_poly.entity_id
_entity_poly.type
_entity_poly.pdbx_seq_one_letter_code
_entity_poly.pdbx_strand_id
1 'polypeptide(L)'
;MSAVNGAVRVQSSAVARLLEAPRYEVIPVNGIEEKVAVLPRGATVTVTASPRHGIERTIDVSARLAGRGYRVVPHLAARMIADRGQLERIVAHLEAAGIHEVFV
;
A
#
# COMPACT_ATOMS: atom_id res chain seq x y z
N MET A 1 -33.85 9.11 5.84
CA MET A 1 -32.73 8.26 6.28
C MET A 1 -33.01 6.78 6.24
N SER A 2 -34.27 6.36 6.37
CA SER A 2 -34.57 4.93 6.32
C SER A 2 -34.27 4.31 4.96
N ALA A 3 -34.48 5.05 3.86
CA ALA A 3 -34.17 4.55 2.52
C ALA A 3 -32.68 4.25 2.34
N VAL A 4 -31.84 4.91 3.09
CA VAL A 4 -30.40 4.72 3.05
C VAL A 4 -29.89 3.86 4.20
N ASN A 5 -30.78 3.37 5.04
CA ASN A 5 -30.36 2.61 6.22
C ASN A 5 -29.54 1.37 5.87
N GLY A 6 -29.95 0.63 4.83
CA GLY A 6 -29.18 -0.53 4.39
C GLY A 6 -27.79 -0.15 3.89
N ALA A 7 -27.73 0.87 3.02
CA ALA A 7 -26.47 1.39 2.51
C ALA A 7 -25.64 2.00 3.64
N VAL A 8 -26.28 2.71 4.57
CA VAL A 8 -25.60 3.30 5.72
C VAL A 8 -25.00 2.21 6.60
N ARG A 9 -25.72 1.10 6.81
CA ARG A 9 -25.17 -0.01 7.60
C ARG A 9 -23.96 -0.63 6.94
N VAL A 10 -24.02 -0.86 5.63
CA VAL A 10 -22.89 -1.40 4.90
C VAL A 10 -21.72 -0.44 4.99
N GLN A 11 -21.98 0.85 4.79
CA GLN A 11 -20.96 1.88 4.90
C GLN A 11 -20.41 1.96 6.32
N SER A 12 -21.29 1.85 7.32
CA SER A 12 -20.85 1.88 8.72
C SER A 12 -19.94 0.71 9.05
N SER A 13 -20.24 -0.48 8.55
CA SER A 13 -19.36 -1.64 8.73
C SER A 13 -18.01 -1.43 8.05
N ALA A 14 -18.01 -0.85 6.84
CA ALA A 14 -16.78 -0.53 6.14
C ALA A 14 -15.99 0.55 6.88
N VAL A 15 -16.66 1.57 7.37
CA VAL A 15 -16.02 2.64 8.15
C VAL A 15 -15.46 2.08 9.45
N ALA A 16 -16.21 1.23 10.15
CA ALA A 16 -15.74 0.62 11.38
C ALA A 16 -14.47 -0.19 11.13
N ARG A 17 -14.41 -0.95 10.03
CA ARG A 17 -13.22 -1.70 9.69
C ARG A 17 -12.04 -0.79 9.36
N LEU A 18 -12.29 0.33 8.69
CA LEU A 18 -11.24 1.29 8.39
C LEU A 18 -10.70 1.94 9.66
N LEU A 19 -11.58 2.21 10.62
CA LEU A 19 -11.18 2.78 11.90
C LEU A 19 -10.42 1.78 12.76
N GLU A 20 -10.80 0.49 12.70
CA GLU A 20 -10.13 -0.58 13.43
C GLU A 20 -8.77 -0.91 12.80
N ALA A 21 -8.66 -0.75 11.47
CA ALA A 21 -7.44 -1.02 10.73
C ALA A 21 -7.07 0.21 9.91
N PRO A 22 -6.57 1.27 10.59
CA PRO A 22 -6.25 2.51 9.91
C PRO A 22 -5.20 2.31 8.82
N ARG A 23 -5.35 3.09 7.76
CA ARG A 23 -4.40 3.10 6.65
C ARG A 23 -3.52 4.33 6.74
N TYR A 24 -2.26 4.13 6.48
CA TYR A 24 -1.28 5.20 6.46
C TYR A 24 -0.69 5.29 5.07
N GLU A 25 -0.61 6.50 4.55
CA GLU A 25 -0.05 6.73 3.23
C GLU A 25 1.35 7.31 3.40
N VAL A 26 2.32 6.72 2.72
CA VAL A 26 3.71 7.16 2.82
C VAL A 26 4.30 7.38 1.43
N ILE A 27 5.26 8.28 1.37
CA ILE A 27 6.04 8.55 0.16
C ILE A 27 7.36 7.79 0.28
N PRO A 28 7.85 7.15 -0.81
CA PRO A 28 9.06 6.33 -0.74
C PRO A 28 10.34 7.17 -0.70
N VAL A 29 10.53 7.89 0.41
CA VAL A 29 11.71 8.75 0.63
C VAL A 29 12.70 8.05 1.55
N ASN A 30 13.93 8.55 1.58
CA ASN A 30 14.95 8.03 2.50
C ASN A 30 14.51 8.23 3.95
N GLY A 31 14.77 7.24 4.78
CA GLY A 31 14.40 7.29 6.20
C GLY A 31 12.94 7.01 6.48
N ILE A 32 12.13 6.65 5.46
CA ILE A 32 10.70 6.37 5.66
C ILE A 32 10.49 5.19 6.60
N GLU A 33 11.38 4.19 6.57
CA GLU A 33 11.26 3.03 7.44
C GLU A 33 11.30 3.40 8.91
N GLU A 34 12.14 4.35 9.25
CA GLU A 34 12.26 4.83 10.63
C GLU A 34 11.03 5.62 11.04
N LYS A 35 10.47 6.40 10.10
CA LYS A 35 9.25 7.16 10.37
C LYS A 35 8.05 6.27 10.59
N VAL A 36 7.94 5.18 9.84
CA VAL A 36 6.80 4.26 10.00
C VAL A 36 6.96 3.34 11.21
N ALA A 37 8.13 3.27 11.81
CA ALA A 37 8.38 2.43 12.98
C ALA A 37 7.46 2.76 14.15
N VAL A 38 6.90 3.98 14.19
CA VAL A 38 5.96 4.41 15.23
C VAL A 38 4.53 3.94 14.97
N LEU A 39 4.24 3.41 13.79
CA LEU A 39 2.91 2.93 13.47
C LEU A 39 2.60 1.61 14.17
N PRO A 40 1.33 1.36 14.50
CA PRO A 40 0.95 0.10 15.12
C PRO A 40 1.35 -1.09 14.26
N ARG A 41 1.78 -2.17 14.90
CA ARG A 41 2.11 -3.41 14.20
C ARG A 41 0.88 -3.92 13.45
N GLY A 42 1.08 -4.38 12.23
CA GLY A 42 -0.02 -4.85 11.39
C GLY A 42 -0.82 -3.77 10.70
N ALA A 43 -0.44 -2.50 10.87
CA ALA A 43 -1.11 -1.40 10.17
C ALA A 43 -1.01 -1.57 8.66
N THR A 44 -2.02 -1.08 7.95
CA THR A 44 -2.00 -1.06 6.50
C THR A 44 -1.29 0.22 6.04
N VAL A 45 -0.27 0.04 5.22
CA VAL A 45 0.55 1.14 4.70
C VAL A 45 0.44 1.16 3.18
N THR A 46 0.00 2.28 2.64
CA THR A 46 -0.01 2.51 1.20
C THR A 46 1.22 3.30 0.82
N VAL A 47 2.02 2.77 -0.10
CA VAL A 47 3.22 3.45 -0.58
C VAL A 47 2.87 4.12 -1.90
N THR A 48 2.93 5.45 -1.93
CA THR A 48 2.50 6.20 -3.11
C THR A 48 3.45 6.05 -4.27
N ALA A 49 2.92 6.14 -5.49
CA ALA A 49 3.75 6.26 -6.67
C ALA A 49 4.43 7.62 -6.66
N SER A 50 5.71 7.65 -6.96
CA SER A 50 6.46 8.89 -6.99
C SER A 50 7.30 8.95 -8.27
N PRO A 51 6.89 9.73 -9.26
CA PRO A 51 7.68 9.87 -10.49
C PRO A 51 9.11 10.35 -10.22
N ARG A 52 9.27 11.14 -9.17
CA ARG A 52 10.57 11.67 -8.78
C ARG A 52 11.51 10.58 -8.28
N HIS A 53 10.99 9.58 -7.56
CA HIS A 53 11.80 8.52 -6.97
C HIS A 53 11.82 7.25 -7.81
N GLY A 54 10.91 7.12 -8.76
CA GLY A 54 10.83 5.97 -9.65
C GLY A 54 10.07 4.78 -9.06
N ILE A 55 9.62 3.90 -9.93
CA ILE A 55 8.82 2.74 -9.53
C ILE A 55 9.65 1.74 -8.71
N GLU A 56 10.93 1.60 -9.03
CA GLU A 56 11.80 0.67 -8.31
C GLU A 56 11.92 1.06 -6.83
N ARG A 57 11.94 2.36 -6.57
CA ARG A 57 11.99 2.85 -5.19
C ARG A 57 10.71 2.51 -4.43
N THR A 58 9.56 2.66 -5.08
CA THR A 58 8.27 2.29 -4.49
C THR A 58 8.25 0.80 -4.12
N ILE A 59 8.73 -0.05 -5.02
CA ILE A 59 8.76 -1.49 -4.80
C ILE A 59 9.73 -1.85 -3.67
N ASP A 60 10.90 -1.27 -3.68
CA ASP A 60 11.92 -1.54 -2.65
C ASP A 60 11.42 -1.16 -1.26
N VAL A 61 10.87 0.03 -1.12
CA VAL A 61 10.32 0.49 0.17
C VAL A 61 9.17 -0.40 0.60
N SER A 62 8.29 -0.76 -0.34
CA SER A 62 7.15 -1.63 -0.04
C SER A 62 7.61 -2.99 0.50
N ALA A 63 8.60 -3.59 -0.13
CA ALA A 63 9.14 -4.89 0.31
C ALA A 63 9.74 -4.79 1.72
N ARG A 64 10.47 -3.71 1.99
CA ARG A 64 11.07 -3.51 3.32
C ARG A 64 10.02 -3.33 4.40
N LEU A 65 8.97 -2.57 4.12
CA LEU A 65 7.89 -2.36 5.08
C LEU A 65 7.12 -3.66 5.33
N ALA A 66 6.87 -4.44 4.29
CA ALA A 66 6.24 -5.75 4.44
C ALA A 66 7.08 -6.66 5.34
N GLY A 67 8.41 -6.61 5.19
CA GLY A 67 9.33 -7.35 6.05
C GLY A 67 9.28 -6.94 7.51
N ARG A 68 8.76 -5.76 7.82
CA ARG A 68 8.58 -5.30 9.19
C ARG A 68 7.22 -5.65 9.78
N GLY A 69 6.39 -6.37 9.03
CA GLY A 69 5.11 -6.86 9.51
C GLY A 69 3.92 -5.97 9.17
N TYR A 70 4.11 -4.94 8.37
CA TYR A 70 2.99 -4.11 7.91
C TYR A 70 2.29 -4.76 6.72
N ARG A 71 1.00 -4.50 6.60
CA ARG A 71 0.25 -4.85 5.40
C ARG A 71 0.47 -3.72 4.40
N VAL A 72 1.18 -4.02 3.32
CA VAL A 72 1.61 -2.99 2.39
C VAL A 72 0.83 -3.09 1.08
N VAL A 73 0.32 -1.95 0.62
CA VAL A 73 -0.37 -1.84 -0.67
C VAL A 73 0.34 -0.77 -1.49
N PRO A 74 1.27 -1.16 -2.36
CA PRO A 74 1.97 -0.17 -3.17
C PRO A 74 1.08 0.36 -4.29
N HIS A 75 1.24 1.65 -4.59
CA HIS A 75 0.59 2.28 -5.73
C HIS A 75 1.52 2.18 -6.93
N LEU A 76 1.07 1.51 -7.98
CA LEU A 76 1.84 1.35 -9.21
C LEU A 76 1.24 2.23 -10.30
N ALA A 77 1.96 3.24 -10.71
CA ALA A 77 1.54 4.06 -11.85
C ALA A 77 1.91 3.31 -13.13
N ALA A 78 0.90 2.87 -13.89
CA ALA A 78 1.11 2.06 -15.08
C ALA A 78 2.05 2.73 -16.09
N ARG A 79 1.98 4.04 -16.22
CA ARG A 79 2.83 4.81 -17.14
C ARG A 79 4.31 4.81 -16.76
N MET A 80 4.63 4.41 -15.53
CA MET A 80 6.01 4.33 -15.06
C MET A 80 6.64 2.96 -15.34
N ILE A 81 5.85 2.04 -15.85
CA ILE A 81 6.33 0.69 -16.21
C ILE A 81 6.76 0.73 -17.67
N ALA A 82 8.03 0.43 -17.91
CA ALA A 82 8.61 0.57 -19.24
C ALA A 82 8.18 -0.53 -20.21
N ASP A 83 8.10 -1.77 -19.71
CA ASP A 83 7.77 -2.91 -20.54
C ASP A 83 7.26 -4.07 -19.70
N ARG A 84 6.84 -5.14 -20.38
CA ARG A 84 6.29 -6.31 -19.73
C ARG A 84 7.31 -7.02 -18.85
N GLY A 85 8.57 -7.05 -19.26
CA GLY A 85 9.63 -7.65 -18.46
C GLY A 85 9.80 -6.96 -17.12
N GLN A 86 9.72 -5.64 -17.11
CA GLN A 86 9.78 -4.89 -15.87
C GLN A 86 8.57 -5.22 -14.99
N LEU A 87 7.38 -5.29 -15.58
CA LEU A 87 6.18 -5.65 -14.85
C LEU A 87 6.31 -7.03 -14.20
N GLU A 88 6.81 -7.99 -14.94
CA GLU A 88 7.01 -9.34 -14.42
C GLU A 88 7.99 -9.36 -13.24
N ARG A 89 9.08 -8.59 -13.33
CA ARG A 89 10.04 -8.49 -12.23
C ARG A 89 9.43 -7.83 -11.01
N ILE A 90 8.61 -6.80 -11.21
CA ILE A 90 7.90 -6.12 -10.12
C ILE A 90 6.96 -7.09 -9.42
N VAL A 91 6.15 -7.82 -10.18
CA VAL A 91 5.20 -8.78 -9.62
C VAL A 91 5.95 -9.87 -8.83
N ALA A 92 7.03 -10.40 -9.38
CA ALA A 92 7.82 -11.40 -8.69
C ALA A 92 8.41 -10.87 -7.38
N HIS A 93 8.91 -9.64 -7.39
CA HIS A 93 9.46 -9.01 -6.20
C HIS A 93 8.40 -8.83 -5.13
N LEU A 94 7.23 -8.35 -5.51
CA LEU A 94 6.11 -8.14 -4.58
C LEU A 94 5.63 -9.47 -4.00
N GLU A 95 5.47 -10.49 -4.82
CA GLU A 95 5.06 -11.81 -4.35
C GLU A 95 6.06 -12.40 -3.36
N ALA A 96 7.35 -12.26 -3.66
CA ALA A 96 8.40 -12.72 -2.75
C ALA A 96 8.37 -12.00 -1.41
N ALA A 97 7.91 -10.75 -1.39
CA ALA A 97 7.78 -9.97 -0.18
C ALA A 97 6.45 -10.22 0.56
N GLY A 98 5.59 -11.07 0.01
CA GLY A 98 4.29 -11.34 0.62
C GLY A 98 3.24 -10.27 0.35
N ILE A 99 3.45 -9.43 -0.66
CA ILE A 99 2.52 -8.37 -1.03
C ILE A 99 1.61 -8.90 -2.13
N HIS A 100 0.32 -8.95 -1.85
CA HIS A 100 -0.68 -9.50 -2.78
C HIS A 100 -1.70 -8.48 -3.27
N GLU A 101 -1.60 -7.24 -2.83
CA GLU A 101 -2.48 -6.17 -3.22
C GLU A 101 -1.66 -4.99 -3.73
N VAL A 102 -2.10 -4.43 -4.85
CA VAL A 102 -1.52 -3.21 -5.39
C VAL A 102 -2.66 -2.28 -5.79
N PHE A 103 -2.38 -0.99 -5.83
CA PHE A 103 -3.30 0.01 -6.31
C PHE A 103 -2.77 0.55 -7.65
N VAL A 104 -3.57 0.48 -8.66
CA VAL A 104 -3.17 0.91 -10.01
C VAL A 104 -3.96 2.12 -10.46
#